data_684c1820ab1bafcd69b5f7565ca480a7
#
_entry.id   684c1820ab1bafcd69b5f7565ca480a7
#
_cell.length_a   1.000
_cell.length_b   1.000
_cell.length_c   1.000
_cell.angle_alpha   90.00
_cell.angle_beta   90.00
_cell.angle_gamma   90.00
#
_symmetry.space_group_name_H-M   'P 1'
#
loop_
_entity.id
_entity.type
_entity.pdbx_description
1 polymer ?
#
loop_
_entity_poly.entity_id
_entity_poly.type
_entity_poly.pdbx_seq_one_letter_code
_entity_poly.pdbx_strand_id
1 'polypeptide(L)'
;MAHKFYLGKSNAAREVKHLYVGVNGSSPVYGYQNKTVNTQINWGNFPDFFSGTNPYECPATSFSSTSGTYTATKNMTITINWKIYCSHSNTNGDVYVYLKVGSTYVINYRQSSDYNKSGTWTGVIKLGESISIDIHYDNDGSKSGTFSISAKYERLEYVQTGVSTGLKARRVRKAYIGKNGVAKSFFSDLRTIVYGGRTNTPLRMSNSSSLNGMFSILNNVAGASVGSYAIFAGGDDGQSNQYNYTDGVNAYDSSLTAQNIAQLSFSNYTDKWRSGMLSGVINNRAIFAGGYYLYKALFSKVKVLRRPEALSYNASLTQTQLTDLSSAKCNCATANTTNHLIFAGWVNNTNSNTTDAYDNSLTRSTITALGTARYYLAGASIGEYAIFAGGKDDSTSYSLVECYDSALTKHTLENLSAIRTNFQGASFAGYAVFGGGTTATPYIDRYNASLTRDTTIALSSSRSNTATGTLGSGMDKRLIFAGGDNKSTVVDVFDASFTRTSYSLSVGRTKATIVSVGNYALVAGGGSLYVEYFELKNQS
;
A
#
# COMPACT_ATOMS: atom_id res chain seq x y z
N MET A 1 10.59 20.64 22.49
CA MET A 1 9.81 20.19 23.67
C MET A 1 9.15 18.89 23.29
N ALA A 2 9.38 17.83 24.08
CA ALA A 2 8.63 16.59 23.90
C ALA A 2 7.13 16.91 23.94
N HIS A 3 6.36 16.32 23.03
CA HIS A 3 4.91 16.41 23.07
C HIS A 3 4.42 15.66 24.33
N LYS A 4 4.05 16.41 25.34
CA LYS A 4 3.53 15.86 26.58
C LYS A 4 2.02 15.83 26.51
N PHE A 5 1.43 14.64 26.69
CA PHE A 5 -0.01 14.50 26.84
C PHE A 5 -0.42 14.80 28.26
N TYR A 6 -1.47 15.57 28.41
CA TYR A 6 -2.06 15.87 29.68
C TYR A 6 -3.54 15.52 29.70
N LEU A 7 -3.94 14.68 30.63
CA LEU A 7 -5.35 14.46 30.93
C LEU A 7 -5.75 15.38 32.07
N GLY A 8 -6.67 16.30 31.77
CA GLY A 8 -7.26 17.17 32.80
C GLY A 8 -8.33 16.44 33.59
N LYS A 9 -8.15 16.31 34.92
CA LYS A 9 -9.21 16.01 35.86
C LYS A 9 -9.04 17.02 36.99
N SER A 10 -10.05 17.86 37.21
CA SER A 10 -10.08 18.88 38.29
C SER A 10 -8.83 19.79 38.33
N ASN A 11 -8.68 20.68 37.35
CA ASN A 11 -7.70 21.78 37.28
C ASN A 11 -6.21 21.42 37.35
N ALA A 12 -5.81 20.18 37.34
CA ALA A 12 -4.42 19.75 37.25
C ALA A 12 -4.18 18.90 35.98
N ALA A 13 -3.37 19.44 35.08
CA ALA A 13 -2.93 18.69 33.91
C ALA A 13 -1.81 17.70 34.30
N ARG A 14 -2.01 16.40 34.06
CA ARG A 14 -0.98 15.38 34.29
C ARG A 14 -0.38 14.95 32.96
N GLU A 15 0.93 14.82 32.93
CA GLU A 15 1.67 14.31 31.78
C GLU A 15 1.31 12.84 31.51
N VAL A 16 0.94 12.53 30.27
CA VAL A 16 0.65 11.18 29.82
C VAL A 16 1.87 10.66 29.07
N LYS A 17 2.60 9.72 29.68
CA LYS A 17 3.76 9.06 29.02
C LYS A 17 3.34 7.98 28.03
N HIS A 18 2.18 7.39 28.22
CA HIS A 18 1.61 6.35 27.38
C HIS A 18 0.10 6.58 27.25
N LEU A 19 -0.41 6.51 26.02
CA LEU A 19 -1.85 6.54 25.74
C LEU A 19 -2.29 5.14 25.34
N TYR A 20 -3.09 4.52 26.19
CA TYR A 20 -3.68 3.22 25.93
C TYR A 20 -5.19 3.36 25.71
N VAL A 21 -5.71 2.67 24.71
CA VAL A 21 -7.15 2.60 24.45
C VAL A 21 -7.63 1.21 24.83
N GLY A 22 -8.26 1.11 25.98
CA GLY A 22 -8.91 -0.10 26.48
C GLY A 22 -10.36 0.18 26.84
N VAL A 23 -11.21 -0.83 26.75
CA VAL A 23 -12.63 -0.75 27.13
C VAL A 23 -12.89 -1.73 28.27
N ASN A 24 -13.49 -1.22 29.36
CA ASN A 24 -14.00 -2.01 30.49
C ASN A 24 -12.99 -2.91 31.22
N GLY A 25 -11.91 -2.34 31.76
CA GLY A 25 -11.08 -3.02 32.77
C GLY A 25 -10.15 -4.11 32.29
N SER A 26 -10.03 -4.34 30.99
CA SER A 26 -9.10 -5.28 30.39
C SER A 26 -7.78 -4.61 29.99
N SER A 27 -6.71 -5.40 29.88
CA SER A 27 -5.40 -4.92 29.45
C SER A 27 -5.50 -4.23 28.07
N PRO A 28 -4.90 -3.06 27.90
CA PRO A 28 -4.96 -2.33 26.63
C PRO A 28 -4.27 -3.11 25.51
N VAL A 29 -4.93 -3.17 24.36
CA VAL A 29 -4.46 -3.95 23.20
C VAL A 29 -3.58 -3.13 22.29
N TYR A 30 -3.83 -1.82 22.24
CA TYR A 30 -3.13 -0.86 21.37
C TYR A 30 -2.86 0.43 22.11
N GLY A 31 -1.70 1.02 21.85
CA GLY A 31 -1.31 2.27 22.45
C GLY A 31 -0.34 3.06 21.59
N TYR A 32 -0.15 4.32 21.95
CA TYR A 32 0.92 5.14 21.40
C TYR A 32 1.97 5.35 22.48
N GLN A 33 3.21 5.14 22.12
CA GLN A 33 4.35 5.34 22.99
C GLN A 33 5.25 6.40 22.39
N ASN A 34 5.71 7.34 23.24
CA ASN A 34 6.77 8.25 22.83
C ASN A 34 8.08 7.48 22.70
N LYS A 35 8.65 7.50 21.51
CA LYS A 35 9.96 6.93 21.23
C LYS A 35 10.94 8.04 20.91
N THR A 36 12.04 8.06 21.64
CA THR A 36 13.15 8.92 21.30
C THR A 36 13.86 8.37 20.06
N VAL A 37 13.95 9.19 19.02
CA VAL A 37 14.66 8.85 17.78
C VAL A 37 15.92 9.71 17.71
N ASN A 38 17.07 9.05 17.50
CA ASN A 38 18.33 9.71 17.16
C ASN A 38 18.63 9.39 15.70
N THR A 39 18.90 10.40 14.90
CA THR A 39 19.19 10.22 13.48
C THR A 39 20.21 11.22 12.99
N GLN A 40 21.06 10.78 12.08
CA GLN A 40 21.93 11.67 11.30
C GLN A 40 21.11 12.26 10.16
N ILE A 41 21.14 13.58 10.02
CA ILE A 41 20.48 14.26 8.91
C ILE A 41 21.40 14.22 7.70
N ASN A 42 20.87 13.69 6.61
CA ASN A 42 21.55 13.59 5.32
C ASN A 42 20.60 14.02 4.19
N TRP A 43 21.07 14.00 2.96
CA TRP A 43 20.27 14.40 1.80
C TRP A 43 18.92 13.68 1.67
N GLY A 44 18.87 12.40 1.96
CA GLY A 44 17.66 11.59 1.80
C GLY A 44 16.58 11.91 2.82
N ASN A 45 16.93 12.38 4.01
CA ASN A 45 15.98 12.67 5.08
C ASN A 45 15.89 14.17 5.46
N PHE A 46 16.68 15.03 4.79
CA PHE A 46 16.70 16.46 5.10
C PHE A 46 15.32 17.13 5.06
N PRO A 47 14.47 16.89 4.04
CA PRO A 47 13.14 17.49 3.99
C PRO A 47 12.22 17.12 5.16
N ASP A 48 12.48 16.01 5.84
CA ASP A 48 11.73 15.60 7.02
C ASP A 48 12.01 16.47 8.26
N PHE A 49 13.11 17.21 8.25
CA PHE A 49 13.60 18.00 9.38
C PHE A 49 13.67 19.50 9.10
N PHE A 50 13.98 19.88 7.86
CA PHE A 50 14.15 21.28 7.49
C PHE A 50 13.54 21.58 6.11
N SER A 51 13.10 22.82 5.96
CA SER A 51 12.77 23.45 4.68
C SER A 51 13.76 24.59 4.44
N GLY A 52 14.15 24.82 3.19
CA GLY A 52 15.09 25.88 2.87
C GLY A 52 15.20 26.13 1.37
N THR A 53 15.82 27.26 1.02
CA THR A 53 15.90 27.73 -0.36
C THR A 53 16.99 27.06 -1.19
N ASN A 54 17.89 26.30 -0.56
CA ASN A 54 18.96 25.59 -1.28
C ASN A 54 19.23 24.20 -0.67
N PRO A 55 18.43 23.19 -1.03
CA PRO A 55 18.60 21.83 -0.51
C PRO A 55 19.88 21.13 -1.02
N TYR A 56 20.57 21.70 -2.01
CA TYR A 56 21.79 21.12 -2.59
C TYR A 56 23.05 21.31 -1.74
N GLU A 57 22.97 22.07 -0.65
CA GLU A 57 24.10 22.37 0.23
C GLU A 57 23.93 21.82 1.65
N CYS A 58 23.18 20.76 1.78
CA CYS A 58 23.03 20.10 3.08
C CYS A 58 24.35 19.52 3.58
N PRO A 59 24.67 19.72 4.84
CA PRO A 59 25.98 19.62 5.44
C PRO A 59 26.38 18.20 5.78
N ALA A 60 26.73 17.39 4.81
CA ALA A 60 27.28 16.08 5.16
C ALA A 60 28.73 15.88 4.70
N THR A 61 29.21 16.72 3.79
CA THR A 61 30.58 16.56 3.28
C THR A 61 31.23 17.87 3.02
N SER A 62 31.80 18.35 2.19
CA SER A 62 32.40 19.66 1.98
C SER A 62 31.39 20.64 1.36
N PHE A 63 31.31 21.86 1.88
CA PHE A 63 30.52 22.90 1.22
C PHE A 63 31.42 23.83 0.40
N SER A 64 30.90 24.21 -0.75
CA SER A 64 31.52 25.18 -1.65
C SER A 64 30.77 26.52 -1.65
N SER A 65 29.64 26.62 -1.00
CA SER A 65 28.82 27.81 -0.93
C SER A 65 28.88 28.52 0.42
N THR A 66 28.48 29.76 0.41
CA THR A 66 28.80 30.76 1.42
C THR A 66 27.71 31.03 2.39
N SER A 67 26.47 30.72 2.09
CA SER A 67 25.34 31.02 2.95
C SER A 67 24.15 30.09 2.72
N GLY A 68 23.44 29.78 3.78
CA GLY A 68 22.23 28.97 3.73
C GLY A 68 21.36 29.19 4.98
N THR A 69 20.06 29.07 4.81
CA THR A 69 19.10 29.13 5.92
C THR A 69 18.16 27.94 5.83
N TYR A 70 18.05 27.19 6.93
CA TYR A 70 17.27 25.97 7.03
C TYR A 70 16.25 26.08 8.15
N THR A 71 14.98 26.09 7.81
CA THR A 71 13.88 26.25 8.79
C THR A 71 13.39 24.89 9.27
N ALA A 72 13.37 24.72 10.58
CA ALA A 72 12.96 23.46 11.21
C ALA A 72 11.47 23.15 10.99
N THR A 73 11.17 21.96 10.52
CA THR A 73 9.81 21.45 10.29
C THR A 73 9.19 20.82 11.55
N LYS A 74 9.96 20.64 12.61
CA LYS A 74 9.53 20.08 13.89
C LYS A 74 10.42 20.54 15.04
N ASN A 75 9.93 20.35 16.28
CA ASN A 75 10.75 20.57 17.47
C ASN A 75 11.73 19.40 17.64
N MET A 76 13.00 19.70 17.84
CA MET A 76 14.02 18.66 18.03
C MET A 76 15.22 19.23 18.81
N THR A 77 15.99 18.35 19.44
CA THR A 77 17.34 18.67 19.89
C THR A 77 18.30 18.32 18.75
N ILE A 78 19.12 19.26 18.33
CA ILE A 78 20.09 19.05 17.28
C ILE A 78 21.50 19.14 17.85
N THR A 79 22.40 18.34 17.27
CA THR A 79 23.84 18.47 17.48
C THR A 79 24.48 18.79 16.15
N ILE A 80 25.19 19.91 16.12
CA ILE A 80 25.92 20.40 14.94
C ILE A 80 27.40 20.23 15.23
N ASN A 81 28.10 19.53 14.35
CA ASN A 81 29.56 19.45 14.36
C ASN A 81 30.11 20.16 13.14
N TRP A 82 31.15 20.97 13.32
CA TRP A 82 31.77 21.70 12.22
C TRP A 82 33.28 21.69 12.31
N LYS A 83 33.89 21.79 11.13
CA LYS A 83 35.29 22.16 10.94
C LYS A 83 35.31 23.15 9.79
N ILE A 84 35.69 24.39 10.05
CA ILE A 84 35.60 25.48 9.09
C ILE A 84 36.98 26.14 9.00
N TYR A 85 37.43 26.33 7.76
CA TYR A 85 38.55 27.16 7.39
C TYR A 85 38.05 28.26 6.46
N CYS A 86 38.39 29.49 6.75
CA CYS A 86 38.15 30.65 5.91
C CYS A 86 39.32 31.61 6.04
N SER A 87 39.94 31.97 4.92
CA SER A 87 41.06 32.89 4.88
C SER A 87 40.87 33.93 3.79
N HIS A 88 41.54 35.05 3.94
CA HIS A 88 41.71 36.05 2.88
C HIS A 88 43.17 36.21 2.50
N SER A 89 43.42 36.65 1.27
CA SER A 89 44.79 36.83 0.75
C SER A 89 45.28 38.26 0.87
N ASN A 90 44.45 39.20 1.33
CA ASN A 90 44.77 40.62 1.35
C ASN A 90 44.68 41.20 2.78
N THR A 91 45.64 42.05 3.16
CA THR A 91 45.77 42.62 4.52
C THR A 91 44.66 43.58 4.94
N ASN A 92 43.76 43.98 4.04
CA ASN A 92 42.70 44.95 4.28
C ASN A 92 41.27 44.36 4.20
N GLY A 93 41.11 43.05 4.28
CA GLY A 93 39.80 42.39 4.25
C GLY A 93 39.47 41.70 5.56
N ASP A 94 38.20 41.46 5.79
CA ASP A 94 37.70 40.69 6.93
C ASP A 94 37.25 39.28 6.49
N VAL A 95 37.41 38.32 7.36
CA VAL A 95 36.83 36.98 7.30
C VAL A 95 35.58 36.94 8.15
N TYR A 96 34.51 36.45 7.59
CA TYR A 96 33.19 36.36 8.24
C TYR A 96 32.78 34.89 8.37
N VAL A 97 32.51 34.43 9.59
CA VAL A 97 31.98 33.11 9.87
C VAL A 97 30.85 33.21 10.88
N TYR A 98 29.65 33.01 10.41
CA TYR A 98 28.46 33.04 11.24
C TYR A 98 27.73 31.70 11.20
N LEU A 99 27.40 31.16 12.36
CA LEU A 99 26.46 30.06 12.54
C LEU A 99 25.45 30.49 13.61
N LYS A 100 24.18 30.55 13.22
CA LYS A 100 23.10 30.98 14.10
C LYS A 100 22.03 29.90 14.15
N VAL A 101 21.53 29.58 15.33
CA VAL A 101 20.42 28.65 15.55
C VAL A 101 19.31 29.37 16.31
N GLY A 102 18.17 29.58 15.68
CA GLY A 102 17.12 30.44 16.20
C GLY A 102 17.63 31.87 16.42
N SER A 103 17.59 32.35 17.67
CA SER A 103 18.12 33.65 18.06
C SER A 103 19.59 33.61 18.52
N THR A 104 20.19 32.43 18.68
CA THR A 104 21.50 32.23 19.28
C THR A 104 22.61 32.13 18.22
N TYR A 105 23.63 32.97 18.36
CA TYR A 105 24.86 32.83 17.61
C TYR A 105 25.72 31.71 18.24
N VAL A 106 25.97 30.65 17.49
CA VAL A 106 26.91 29.57 17.84
C VAL A 106 28.34 29.97 17.46
N ILE A 107 28.46 30.63 16.31
CA ILE A 107 29.69 31.26 15.83
C ILE A 107 29.32 32.69 15.41
N ASN A 108 30.09 33.65 15.88
CA ASN A 108 29.98 35.07 15.50
C ASN A 108 31.41 35.61 15.34
N TYR A 109 31.99 35.45 14.16
CA TYR A 109 33.35 35.82 13.88
C TYR A 109 33.43 36.79 12.70
N ARG A 110 34.05 37.93 12.94
CA ARG A 110 34.41 38.93 11.93
C ARG A 110 35.72 39.57 12.33
N GLN A 111 36.80 39.27 11.68
CA GLN A 111 38.12 39.86 11.92
C GLN A 111 38.99 39.78 10.66
N SER A 112 40.05 40.59 10.66
CA SER A 112 41.10 40.56 9.62
C SER A 112 42.12 39.42 9.78
N SER A 113 41.71 38.32 10.40
CA SER A 113 42.52 37.12 10.57
C SER A 113 41.76 35.88 10.14
N ASP A 114 42.48 34.86 9.70
CA ASP A 114 41.89 33.60 9.26
C ASP A 114 41.11 32.93 10.38
N TYR A 115 40.00 32.28 9.97
CA TYR A 115 39.23 31.39 10.82
C TYR A 115 39.59 29.94 10.50
N ASN A 116 40.16 29.22 11.46
CA ASN A 116 40.49 27.79 11.33
C ASN A 116 40.13 27.09 12.64
N LYS A 117 38.84 26.69 12.78
CA LYS A 117 38.35 26.10 14.02
C LYS A 117 37.35 24.97 13.73
N SER A 118 37.29 24.06 14.69
CA SER A 118 36.24 23.03 14.76
C SER A 118 35.51 23.13 16.09
N GLY A 119 34.27 22.63 16.12
CA GLY A 119 33.48 22.62 17.33
C GLY A 119 32.21 21.77 17.22
N THR A 120 31.53 21.69 18.34
CA THR A 120 30.24 21.02 18.47
C THR A 120 29.32 21.92 19.26
N TRP A 121 28.09 22.03 18.79
CA TRP A 121 27.00 22.68 19.53
C TRP A 121 25.80 21.75 19.63
N THR A 122 25.18 21.70 20.79
CA THR A 122 23.96 20.94 21.02
C THR A 122 22.91 21.83 21.68
N GLY A 123 21.73 21.87 21.11
CA GLY A 123 20.64 22.67 21.64
C GLY A 123 19.29 22.32 21.02
N VAL A 124 18.25 22.97 21.49
CA VAL A 124 16.88 22.78 21.00
C VAL A 124 16.60 23.79 19.90
N ILE A 125 16.07 23.30 18.78
CA ILE A 125 15.45 24.12 17.74
C ILE A 125 13.95 23.82 17.70
N LYS A 126 13.13 24.85 17.59
CA LYS A 126 11.68 24.74 17.54
C LYS A 126 11.18 24.78 16.11
N LEU A 127 9.99 24.23 15.88
CA LEU A 127 9.28 24.37 14.61
C LEU A 127 9.24 25.85 14.18
N GLY A 128 9.69 26.12 12.96
CA GLY A 128 9.73 27.46 12.38
C GLY A 128 10.99 28.28 12.73
N GLU A 129 11.83 27.83 13.67
CA GLU A 129 13.15 28.43 13.89
C GLU A 129 14.15 27.95 12.84
N SER A 130 15.18 28.75 12.57
CA SER A 130 16.13 28.45 11.48
C SER A 130 17.55 28.25 11.99
N ILE A 131 18.29 27.42 11.28
CA ILE A 131 19.76 27.40 11.30
C ILE A 131 20.21 28.26 10.12
N SER A 132 21.04 29.26 10.39
CA SER A 132 21.64 30.09 9.34
C SER A 132 23.16 29.96 9.41
N ILE A 133 23.75 29.73 8.26
CA ILE A 133 25.21 29.69 8.07
C ILE A 133 25.58 30.78 7.08
N ASP A 134 26.65 31.52 7.34
CA ASP A 134 27.22 32.49 6.42
C ASP A 134 28.74 32.50 6.59
N ILE A 135 29.47 32.19 5.53
CA ILE A 135 30.92 32.14 5.48
C ILE A 135 31.38 32.86 4.23
N HIS A 136 31.99 34.02 4.42
CA HIS A 136 32.56 34.80 3.32
C HIS A 136 33.84 35.56 3.76
N TYR A 137 34.51 36.12 2.81
CA TYR A 137 35.70 36.95 2.99
C TYR A 137 35.63 38.12 2.02
N ASP A 138 36.22 39.21 2.43
CA ASP A 138 36.40 40.38 1.55
C ASP A 138 37.58 40.13 0.61
N ASN A 139 37.44 40.52 -0.66
CA ASN A 139 38.43 40.35 -1.71
C ASN A 139 38.77 38.87 -2.02
N ASP A 140 40.04 38.52 -2.27
CA ASP A 140 40.46 37.18 -2.60
C ASP A 140 40.78 36.36 -1.36
N GLY A 141 40.33 35.10 -1.36
CA GLY A 141 40.55 34.19 -0.23
C GLY A 141 40.19 32.75 -0.57
N SER A 142 40.21 31.90 0.44
CA SER A 142 39.78 30.51 0.34
C SER A 142 38.90 30.10 1.52
N LYS A 143 37.99 29.21 1.27
CA LYS A 143 37.12 28.62 2.28
C LYS A 143 36.92 27.13 2.05
N SER A 144 36.89 26.38 3.12
CA SER A 144 36.58 24.97 3.11
C SER A 144 36.02 24.55 4.47
N GLY A 145 35.35 23.43 4.52
CA GLY A 145 34.90 22.92 5.81
C GLY A 145 34.03 21.69 5.69
N THR A 146 33.74 21.14 6.84
CA THR A 146 32.77 20.08 7.02
C THR A 146 31.74 20.50 8.05
N PHE A 147 30.51 20.08 7.83
CA PHE A 147 29.38 20.40 8.68
C PHE A 147 28.45 19.20 8.76
N SER A 148 28.03 18.77 9.92
CA SER A 148 27.08 17.69 10.08
C SER A 148 26.06 18.01 11.15
N ILE A 149 24.84 17.56 10.93
CA ILE A 149 23.72 17.71 11.87
C ILE A 149 23.19 16.33 12.23
N SER A 150 23.03 16.06 13.51
CA SER A 150 22.20 14.97 14.01
C SER A 150 21.02 15.53 14.79
N ALA A 151 19.89 14.84 14.71
CA ALA A 151 18.68 15.23 15.42
C ALA A 151 18.25 14.13 16.40
N LYS A 152 17.81 14.60 17.57
CA LYS A 152 17.10 13.81 18.56
C LYS A 152 15.71 14.40 18.73
N TYR A 153 14.68 13.60 18.46
CA TYR A 153 13.29 14.02 18.59
C TYR A 153 12.43 12.88 19.10
N GLU A 154 11.26 13.21 19.61
CA GLU A 154 10.30 12.21 20.04
C GLU A 154 9.25 12.00 18.97
N ARG A 155 9.01 10.75 18.62
CA ARG A 155 7.98 10.31 17.71
C ARG A 155 6.99 9.45 18.47
N LEU A 156 5.70 9.65 18.22
CA LEU A 156 4.66 8.73 18.68
C LEU A 156 4.68 7.50 17.80
N GLU A 157 5.04 6.37 18.38
CA GLU A 157 4.93 5.08 17.70
C GLU A 157 3.68 4.33 18.19
N TYR A 158 3.03 3.68 17.22
CA TYR A 158 1.94 2.76 17.51
C TYR A 158 2.53 1.44 17.97
N VAL A 159 2.10 0.98 19.15
CA VAL A 159 2.58 -0.28 19.72
C VAL A 159 1.38 -1.18 19.99
N GLN A 160 1.45 -2.41 19.46
CA GLN A 160 0.51 -3.46 19.84
C GLN A 160 0.98 -4.06 21.17
N THR A 161 0.20 -3.88 22.23
CA THR A 161 0.58 -4.24 23.60
C THR A 161 -0.01 -5.56 24.10
N GLY A 162 -0.51 -6.43 23.22
CA GLY A 162 -1.02 -7.74 23.62
C GLY A 162 -2.01 -8.36 22.64
N VAL A 163 -2.33 -9.62 22.88
CA VAL A 163 -3.38 -10.37 22.15
C VAL A 163 -4.67 -10.20 22.93
N SER A 164 -5.65 -9.49 22.37
CA SER A 164 -6.97 -9.36 22.95
C SER A 164 -7.94 -10.35 22.33
N THR A 165 -8.54 -11.15 23.17
CA THR A 165 -9.72 -11.92 22.81
C THR A 165 -10.96 -11.04 23.01
N GLY A 166 -11.50 -10.50 21.92
CA GLY A 166 -12.87 -10.01 21.88
C GLY A 166 -13.16 -8.53 22.15
N LEU A 167 -12.18 -7.62 22.13
CA LEU A 167 -12.40 -6.20 22.39
C LEU A 167 -12.36 -5.33 21.13
N LYS A 168 -13.41 -4.54 20.93
CA LYS A 168 -13.48 -3.53 19.86
C LYS A 168 -12.65 -2.31 20.27
N ALA A 169 -11.46 -2.13 19.71
CA ALA A 169 -10.73 -0.87 19.83
C ALA A 169 -11.52 0.24 19.12
N ARG A 170 -11.89 1.30 19.86
CA ARG A 170 -12.50 2.49 19.26
C ARG A 170 -11.39 3.45 18.83
N ARG A 171 -11.44 3.89 17.58
CA ARG A 171 -10.53 4.89 17.03
C ARG A 171 -10.74 6.22 17.75
N VAL A 172 -9.67 6.78 18.30
CA VAL A 172 -9.65 8.19 18.70
C VAL A 172 -9.47 9.02 17.45
N ARG A 173 -10.56 9.56 16.90
CA ARG A 173 -10.55 10.34 15.63
C ARG A 173 -9.95 11.74 15.81
N LYS A 174 -10.04 12.30 17.01
CA LYS A 174 -9.48 13.61 17.36
C LYS A 174 -9.09 13.58 18.83
N ALA A 175 -7.86 13.96 19.13
CA ALA A 175 -7.46 14.32 20.48
C ALA A 175 -7.20 15.83 20.52
N TYR A 176 -7.62 16.46 21.59
CA TYR A 176 -7.46 17.90 21.79
C TYR A 176 -6.59 18.15 23.00
N ILE A 177 -5.67 19.09 22.87
CA ILE A 177 -4.92 19.63 24.00
C ILE A 177 -5.50 21.00 24.31
N GLY A 178 -6.02 21.16 25.52
CA GLY A 178 -6.42 22.47 26.04
C GLY A 178 -5.20 23.28 26.54
N LYS A 179 -4.96 24.45 25.97
CA LYS A 179 -4.05 25.44 26.52
C LYS A 179 -4.82 26.76 26.60
N ASN A 180 -4.93 27.32 27.80
CA ASN A 180 -5.64 28.58 28.08
C ASN A 180 -7.11 28.58 27.62
N GLY A 181 -7.86 27.49 27.87
CA GLY A 181 -9.28 27.40 27.55
C GLY A 181 -9.61 27.14 26.07
N VAL A 182 -8.60 27.05 25.20
CA VAL A 182 -8.79 26.75 23.76
C VAL A 182 -8.31 25.35 23.48
N ALA A 183 -9.23 24.49 23.02
CA ALA A 183 -8.89 23.16 22.57
C ALA A 183 -8.26 23.21 21.16
N LYS A 184 -6.99 22.79 21.04
CA LYS A 184 -6.35 22.61 19.72
C LYS A 184 -6.34 21.14 19.34
N SER A 185 -6.69 20.84 18.09
CA SER A 185 -6.61 19.49 17.57
C SER A 185 -5.17 18.98 17.62
N PHE A 186 -4.98 17.80 18.21
CA PHE A 186 -3.67 17.17 18.39
C PHE A 186 -3.30 16.21 17.27
N PHE A 187 -4.29 15.61 16.59
CA PHE A 187 -4.09 14.78 15.43
C PHE A 187 -4.51 15.55 14.17
N SER A 188 -3.54 16.09 13.47
CA SER A 188 -3.73 16.62 12.11
C SER A 188 -3.39 15.60 11.02
N ASP A 189 -2.85 14.42 11.40
CA ASP A 189 -2.36 13.41 10.44
C ASP A 189 -3.41 12.37 10.05
N LEU A 190 -4.70 12.70 10.13
CA LEU A 190 -5.74 11.86 9.53
C LEU A 190 -5.63 11.96 8.02
N ARG A 191 -5.09 10.90 7.41
CA ARG A 191 -5.11 10.80 5.95
C ARG A 191 -6.53 10.62 5.45
N THR A 192 -6.88 11.40 4.46
CA THR A 192 -8.13 11.25 3.72
C THR A 192 -7.86 10.57 2.39
N ILE A 193 -8.80 9.76 1.94
CA ILE A 193 -8.75 9.23 0.59
C ILE A 193 -9.42 10.23 -0.37
N VAL A 194 -8.79 10.47 -1.50
CA VAL A 194 -9.34 11.32 -2.57
C VAL A 194 -9.27 10.57 -3.90
N TYR A 195 -10.21 10.86 -4.78
CA TYR A 195 -10.09 10.46 -6.17
C TYR A 195 -8.98 11.30 -6.82
N GLY A 196 -7.92 10.63 -7.31
CA GLY A 196 -6.73 11.30 -7.83
C GLY A 196 -6.75 11.51 -9.33
N GLY A 197 -7.63 10.85 -10.07
CA GLY A 197 -7.71 10.95 -11.53
C GLY A 197 -7.30 9.68 -12.27
N ARG A 198 -6.71 9.86 -13.45
CA ARG A 198 -6.23 8.78 -14.32
C ARG A 198 -4.72 8.85 -14.50
N THR A 199 -4.09 7.71 -14.73
CA THR A 199 -2.69 7.66 -15.16
C THR A 199 -2.57 8.13 -16.62
N ASN A 200 -1.47 8.78 -16.95
CA ASN A 200 -1.21 9.24 -18.33
C ASN A 200 -0.90 8.08 -19.29
N THR A 201 -0.46 6.94 -18.75
CA THR A 201 -0.09 5.77 -19.55
C THR A 201 -1.23 4.75 -19.50
N PRO A 202 -1.82 4.37 -20.64
CA PRO A 202 -2.80 3.30 -20.69
C PRO A 202 -2.14 1.94 -20.42
N LEU A 203 -2.95 0.92 -20.13
CA LEU A 203 -2.48 -0.46 -20.06
C LEU A 203 -1.97 -0.89 -21.43
N ARG A 204 -0.77 -1.49 -21.43
CA ARG A 204 -0.19 -2.06 -22.65
C ARG A 204 -0.96 -3.33 -23.02
N MET A 205 -1.32 -3.47 -24.27
CA MET A 205 -1.98 -4.65 -24.80
C MET A 205 -0.93 -5.72 -25.15
N SER A 206 -0.55 -5.93 -26.30
CA SER A 206 0.49 -6.87 -26.71
C SER A 206 1.57 -6.14 -27.50
N ASN A 207 2.79 -6.66 -27.50
CA ASN A 207 3.85 -6.16 -28.38
C ASN A 207 3.69 -6.62 -29.86
N SER A 208 2.67 -7.44 -30.19
CA SER A 208 2.48 -7.87 -31.56
C SER A 208 1.93 -6.72 -32.40
N SER A 209 2.71 -6.31 -33.39
CA SER A 209 2.40 -5.23 -34.34
C SER A 209 1.15 -5.47 -35.20
N SER A 210 0.57 -6.66 -35.15
CA SER A 210 -0.61 -7.05 -35.95
C SER A 210 -1.96 -6.64 -35.35
N LEU A 211 -1.99 -6.08 -34.12
CA LEU A 211 -3.22 -5.74 -33.40
C LEU A 211 -3.34 -4.24 -33.12
N ASN A 212 -2.68 -3.38 -33.89
CA ASN A 212 -2.80 -1.94 -33.78
C ASN A 212 -4.26 -1.51 -33.96
N GLY A 213 -4.91 -1.11 -32.87
CA GLY A 213 -6.15 -0.33 -32.91
C GLY A 213 -7.44 -1.06 -32.57
N MET A 214 -7.45 -2.34 -32.24
CA MET A 214 -8.69 -3.11 -32.02
C MET A 214 -9.18 -3.17 -30.56
N PHE A 215 -8.37 -2.82 -29.56
CA PHE A 215 -8.75 -3.04 -28.16
C PHE A 215 -8.81 -1.73 -27.38
N SER A 216 -10.02 -1.25 -27.18
CA SER A 216 -10.29 -0.09 -26.32
C SER A 216 -10.71 -0.44 -24.89
N ILE A 217 -10.79 -1.74 -24.54
CA ILE A 217 -11.44 -2.21 -23.32
C ILE A 217 -10.71 -3.45 -22.79
N LEU A 218 -10.34 -3.45 -21.49
CA LEU A 218 -9.83 -4.65 -20.82
C LEU A 218 -10.72 -5.04 -19.64
N ASN A 219 -11.08 -6.31 -19.58
CA ASN A 219 -11.77 -6.98 -18.47
C ASN A 219 -10.90 -8.10 -17.91
N ASN A 220 -11.25 -8.57 -16.70
CA ASN A 220 -10.65 -9.74 -16.06
C ASN A 220 -9.10 -9.68 -15.98
N VAL A 221 -8.56 -8.48 -15.79
CA VAL A 221 -7.14 -8.25 -15.58
C VAL A 221 -6.77 -8.74 -14.17
N ALA A 222 -5.72 -9.55 -14.07
CA ALA A 222 -5.17 -9.95 -12.78
C ALA A 222 -4.25 -8.87 -12.23
N GLY A 223 -4.19 -8.73 -10.90
CA GLY A 223 -3.37 -7.69 -10.29
C GLY A 223 -2.73 -8.13 -8.98
N ALA A 224 -1.48 -7.73 -8.76
CA ALA A 224 -0.74 -7.97 -7.53
C ALA A 224 0.28 -6.86 -7.28
N SER A 225 0.61 -6.61 -6.00
CA SER A 225 1.68 -5.67 -5.63
C SER A 225 2.96 -6.43 -5.28
N VAL A 226 4.12 -5.91 -5.67
CA VAL A 226 5.41 -6.45 -5.25
C VAL A 226 6.43 -5.32 -5.08
N GLY A 227 7.13 -5.29 -3.95
CA GLY A 227 8.05 -4.20 -3.66
C GLY A 227 7.34 -2.84 -3.73
N SER A 228 7.83 -1.96 -4.62
CA SER A 228 7.27 -0.63 -4.88
C SER A 228 6.40 -0.57 -6.13
N TYR A 229 5.88 -1.71 -6.61
CA TYR A 229 5.13 -1.77 -7.86
C TYR A 229 3.74 -2.39 -7.69
N ALA A 230 2.77 -1.84 -8.45
CA ALA A 230 1.50 -2.47 -8.76
C ALA A 230 1.60 -3.10 -10.15
N ILE A 231 1.39 -4.41 -10.26
CA ILE A 231 1.48 -5.16 -11.52
C ILE A 231 0.08 -5.59 -11.95
N PHE A 232 -0.22 -5.41 -13.23
CA PHE A 232 -1.45 -5.83 -13.89
C PHE A 232 -1.11 -6.71 -15.08
N ALA A 233 -1.74 -7.88 -15.21
CA ALA A 233 -1.40 -8.87 -16.20
C ALA A 233 -2.62 -9.49 -16.89
N GLY A 234 -2.51 -9.71 -18.20
CA GLY A 234 -3.54 -10.35 -19.01
C GLY A 234 -4.81 -9.51 -19.16
N GLY A 235 -5.90 -10.17 -19.47
CA GLY A 235 -7.21 -9.59 -19.69
C GLY A 235 -7.77 -9.91 -21.08
N ASP A 236 -9.03 -9.47 -21.28
CA ASP A 236 -9.77 -9.60 -22.55
C ASP A 236 -10.61 -8.34 -22.82
N ASP A 237 -11.10 -8.17 -24.05
CA ASP A 237 -11.96 -7.04 -24.44
C ASP A 237 -13.47 -7.32 -24.27
N GLY A 238 -13.82 -8.47 -23.71
CA GLY A 238 -15.22 -8.89 -23.51
C GLY A 238 -15.92 -9.43 -24.75
N GLN A 239 -15.23 -9.52 -25.91
CA GLN A 239 -15.79 -10.10 -27.14
C GLN A 239 -15.55 -11.60 -27.22
N SER A 240 -16.42 -12.32 -27.90
CA SER A 240 -16.33 -13.78 -28.04
C SER A 240 -15.37 -14.25 -29.15
N ASN A 241 -14.25 -13.57 -29.33
CA ASN A 241 -13.28 -13.79 -30.41
C ASN A 241 -11.96 -14.34 -29.88
N GLN A 242 -11.26 -15.18 -30.63
CA GLN A 242 -9.96 -15.74 -30.24
C GLN A 242 -8.82 -14.70 -30.18
N TYR A 243 -8.97 -13.53 -30.79
CA TYR A 243 -7.93 -12.49 -30.88
C TYR A 243 -8.01 -11.44 -29.79
N ASN A 244 -8.92 -11.57 -28.84
CA ASN A 244 -9.31 -10.52 -27.92
C ASN A 244 -8.72 -10.71 -26.51
N TYR A 245 -7.60 -11.43 -26.41
CA TYR A 245 -6.86 -11.68 -25.18
C TYR A 245 -5.47 -11.06 -25.25
N THR A 246 -4.90 -10.71 -24.12
CA THR A 246 -3.57 -10.10 -24.10
C THR A 246 -2.58 -10.88 -23.23
N ASP A 247 -1.32 -10.86 -23.63
CA ASP A 247 -0.16 -11.24 -22.82
C ASP A 247 0.46 -10.03 -22.12
N GLY A 248 -0.19 -8.86 -22.24
CA GLY A 248 0.28 -7.59 -21.69
C GLY A 248 0.48 -7.65 -20.18
N VAL A 249 1.63 -7.15 -19.72
CA VAL A 249 1.91 -6.90 -18.31
C VAL A 249 2.32 -5.45 -18.15
N ASN A 250 1.75 -4.80 -17.15
CA ASN A 250 1.98 -3.40 -16.85
C ASN A 250 2.35 -3.27 -15.38
N ALA A 251 3.40 -2.52 -15.08
CA ALA A 251 3.78 -2.19 -13.72
C ALA A 251 3.78 -0.67 -13.54
N TYR A 252 3.27 -0.22 -12.42
CA TYR A 252 3.29 1.20 -12.02
C TYR A 252 4.00 1.33 -10.68
N ASP A 253 4.91 2.28 -10.58
CA ASP A 253 5.57 2.63 -9.33
C ASP A 253 4.75 3.60 -8.48
N SER A 254 5.29 3.99 -7.33
CA SER A 254 4.66 4.96 -6.41
C SER A 254 4.60 6.40 -6.95
N SER A 255 5.21 6.68 -8.11
CA SER A 255 5.07 7.94 -8.85
C SER A 255 4.02 7.84 -9.95
N LEU A 256 3.28 6.74 -10.03
CA LEU A 256 2.31 6.41 -11.09
C LEU A 256 2.93 6.33 -12.49
N THR A 257 4.24 6.10 -12.54
CA THR A 257 4.98 5.95 -13.79
C THR A 257 4.96 4.48 -14.22
N ALA A 258 4.59 4.25 -15.48
CA ALA A 258 4.62 2.91 -16.06
C ALA A 258 6.07 2.45 -16.26
N GLN A 259 6.38 1.26 -15.76
CA GLN A 259 7.69 0.65 -15.83
C GLN A 259 7.76 -0.36 -16.98
N ASN A 260 8.94 -0.50 -17.57
CA ASN A 260 9.17 -1.54 -18.56
C ASN A 260 9.26 -2.91 -17.85
N ILE A 261 8.43 -3.85 -18.26
CA ILE A 261 8.33 -5.18 -17.65
C ILE A 261 8.13 -6.24 -18.74
N ALA A 262 8.69 -7.44 -18.51
CA ALA A 262 8.49 -8.57 -19.40
C ALA A 262 7.01 -8.95 -19.47
N GLN A 263 6.51 -9.21 -20.69
CA GLN A 263 5.16 -9.68 -20.92
C GLN A 263 5.02 -11.14 -20.45
N LEU A 264 3.79 -11.65 -20.36
CA LEU A 264 3.55 -13.06 -20.04
C LEU A 264 4.34 -13.95 -20.99
N SER A 265 5.15 -14.85 -20.47
CA SER A 265 5.97 -15.78 -21.24
C SER A 265 6.03 -17.13 -20.55
N PHE A 266 5.53 -18.16 -21.20
CA PHE A 266 5.49 -19.53 -20.69
C PHE A 266 6.34 -20.41 -21.61
N SER A 267 7.36 -21.09 -21.06
CA SER A 267 8.38 -21.79 -21.85
C SER A 267 7.83 -22.93 -22.73
N ASN A 268 6.72 -23.51 -22.33
CA ASN A 268 6.16 -24.70 -22.97
C ASN A 268 5.02 -24.40 -23.94
N TYR A 269 4.66 -23.14 -24.16
CA TYR A 269 3.49 -22.78 -24.96
C TYR A 269 3.74 -21.53 -25.81
N THR A 270 3.28 -21.58 -27.05
CA THR A 270 3.27 -20.44 -27.97
C THR A 270 2.17 -19.44 -27.65
N ASP A 271 1.09 -19.91 -27.00
CA ASP A 271 -0.08 -19.10 -26.69
C ASP A 271 0.10 -18.45 -25.30
N LYS A 272 0.42 -17.18 -25.29
CA LYS A 272 0.75 -16.40 -24.09
C LYS A 272 -0.44 -15.63 -23.52
N TRP A 273 -1.50 -15.49 -24.29
CA TRP A 273 -2.68 -14.69 -23.94
C TRP A 273 -3.49 -15.31 -22.81
N ARG A 274 -3.89 -14.51 -21.85
CA ARG A 274 -4.61 -14.97 -20.65
C ARG A 274 -5.63 -13.96 -20.18
N SER A 275 -6.81 -14.45 -19.82
CA SER A 275 -7.83 -13.73 -19.07
C SER A 275 -8.26 -14.54 -17.86
N GLY A 276 -8.79 -13.87 -16.84
CA GLY A 276 -9.28 -14.55 -15.63
C GLY A 276 -8.18 -15.32 -14.88
N MET A 277 -6.94 -14.84 -14.94
CA MET A 277 -5.83 -15.35 -14.14
C MET A 277 -6.08 -15.11 -12.67
N LEU A 278 -5.51 -15.99 -11.86
CA LEU A 278 -5.41 -15.80 -10.42
C LEU A 278 -4.11 -15.07 -10.09
N SER A 279 -4.15 -14.23 -9.08
CA SER A 279 -2.95 -13.52 -8.62
C SER A 279 -2.88 -13.46 -7.10
N GLY A 280 -1.69 -13.38 -6.58
CA GLY A 280 -1.42 -13.21 -5.15
C GLY A 280 0.05 -12.89 -4.90
N VAL A 281 0.39 -12.65 -3.64
CA VAL A 281 1.75 -12.27 -3.25
C VAL A 281 2.22 -13.18 -2.13
N ILE A 282 3.41 -13.74 -2.29
CA ILE A 282 4.10 -14.47 -1.24
C ILE A 282 5.60 -14.18 -1.31
N ASN A 283 6.26 -14.06 -0.17
CA ASN A 283 7.70 -13.81 -0.05
C ASN A 283 8.21 -12.73 -1.03
N ASN A 284 7.51 -11.57 -1.06
CA ASN A 284 7.82 -10.45 -1.95
C ASN A 284 7.91 -10.83 -3.45
N ARG A 285 7.07 -11.77 -3.86
CA ARG A 285 6.85 -12.19 -5.25
C ARG A 285 5.38 -12.06 -5.60
N ALA A 286 5.08 -11.36 -6.69
CA ALA A 286 3.76 -11.34 -7.29
C ALA A 286 3.63 -12.57 -8.19
N ILE A 287 2.69 -13.46 -7.89
CA ILE A 287 2.43 -14.68 -8.66
C ILE A 287 1.18 -14.48 -9.50
N PHE A 288 1.26 -14.88 -10.76
CA PHE A 288 0.16 -14.92 -11.71
C PHE A 288 0.05 -16.34 -12.25
N ALA A 289 -1.13 -16.96 -12.13
CA ALA A 289 -1.30 -18.36 -12.50
C ALA A 289 -2.67 -18.64 -13.13
N GLY A 290 -2.72 -19.66 -13.95
CA GLY A 290 -3.95 -20.12 -14.58
C GLY A 290 -4.45 -19.19 -15.69
N GLY A 291 -5.77 -19.04 -15.74
CA GLY A 291 -6.43 -18.24 -16.77
C GLY A 291 -6.91 -19.07 -17.95
N TYR A 292 -7.53 -18.38 -18.89
CA TYR A 292 -8.09 -18.98 -20.11
C TYR A 292 -7.95 -18.06 -21.31
N TYR A 293 -8.10 -18.62 -22.51
CA TYR A 293 -8.33 -17.89 -23.75
C TYR A 293 -9.27 -18.68 -24.66
N LEU A 294 -9.87 -18.02 -25.62
CA LEU A 294 -10.70 -18.66 -26.63
C LEU A 294 -9.84 -19.03 -27.84
N TYR A 295 -9.99 -20.26 -28.28
CA TYR A 295 -9.34 -20.77 -29.47
C TYR A 295 -10.39 -21.21 -30.50
N LYS A 296 -10.19 -20.83 -31.76
CA LYS A 296 -11.03 -21.24 -32.87
C LYS A 296 -10.14 -21.79 -33.99
N ALA A 297 -10.11 -23.11 -34.16
CA ALA A 297 -9.52 -23.68 -35.35
C ALA A 297 -10.41 -23.40 -36.57
N LEU A 298 -9.80 -23.37 -37.77
CA LEU A 298 -10.54 -23.25 -39.03
C LEU A 298 -11.68 -24.27 -39.06
N PHE A 299 -12.89 -23.82 -39.35
CA PHE A 299 -14.11 -24.64 -39.45
C PHE A 299 -14.60 -25.30 -38.14
N SER A 300 -14.10 -24.91 -36.98
CA SER A 300 -14.52 -25.47 -35.67
C SER A 300 -15.29 -24.48 -34.82
N LYS A 301 -16.03 -25.02 -33.81
CA LYS A 301 -16.62 -24.20 -32.76
C LYS A 301 -15.52 -23.58 -31.91
N VAL A 302 -15.76 -22.37 -31.39
CA VAL A 302 -14.87 -21.73 -30.41
C VAL A 302 -14.74 -22.63 -29.19
N LYS A 303 -13.50 -22.90 -28.76
CA LYS A 303 -13.18 -23.67 -27.55
C LYS A 303 -12.56 -22.75 -26.50
N VAL A 304 -12.95 -22.94 -25.26
CA VAL A 304 -12.30 -22.29 -24.09
C VAL A 304 -11.11 -23.17 -23.70
N LEU A 305 -9.89 -22.66 -23.88
CA LEU A 305 -8.68 -23.32 -23.41
C LEU A 305 -8.26 -22.71 -22.09
N ARG A 306 -8.28 -23.52 -21.05
CA ARG A 306 -7.85 -23.16 -19.68
C ARG A 306 -6.45 -23.67 -19.43
N ARG A 307 -5.70 -22.96 -18.61
CA ARG A 307 -4.27 -23.17 -18.45
C ARG A 307 -3.86 -23.30 -16.99
N PRO A 308 -2.86 -24.13 -16.66
CA PRO A 308 -2.31 -24.27 -15.32
C PRO A 308 -1.05 -23.43 -15.07
N GLU A 309 -0.44 -22.85 -16.12
CA GLU A 309 0.88 -22.23 -16.03
C GLU A 309 0.90 -21.11 -15.00
N ALA A 310 2.06 -21.03 -14.30
CA ALA A 310 2.33 -20.05 -13.26
C ALA A 310 3.67 -19.35 -13.47
N LEU A 311 3.70 -18.06 -13.19
CA LEU A 311 4.92 -17.27 -13.19
C LEU A 311 4.91 -16.25 -12.07
N SER A 312 6.07 -15.73 -11.71
CA SER A 312 6.22 -14.69 -10.69
C SER A 312 7.07 -13.53 -11.19
N TYR A 313 6.82 -12.37 -10.59
CA TYR A 313 7.69 -11.19 -10.69
C TYR A 313 8.22 -10.85 -9.31
N ASN A 314 9.50 -10.53 -9.23
CA ASN A 314 10.14 -10.04 -8.01
C ASN A 314 10.08 -8.50 -7.92
N ALA A 315 10.61 -7.93 -6.84
CA ALA A 315 10.69 -6.49 -6.64
C ALA A 315 11.56 -5.73 -7.65
N SER A 316 12.38 -6.43 -8.43
CA SER A 316 13.14 -5.87 -9.56
C SER A 316 12.43 -6.08 -10.91
N LEU A 317 11.16 -6.48 -10.88
CA LEU A 317 10.33 -6.80 -12.05
C LEU A 317 10.89 -7.93 -12.94
N THR A 318 11.76 -8.77 -12.39
CA THR A 318 12.29 -9.95 -13.11
C THR A 318 11.25 -11.07 -13.06
N GLN A 319 10.91 -11.59 -14.24
CA GLN A 319 10.00 -12.72 -14.40
C GLN A 319 10.71 -14.05 -14.15
N THR A 320 10.03 -14.97 -13.49
CA THR A 320 10.47 -16.36 -13.31
C THR A 320 9.27 -17.27 -13.50
N GLN A 321 9.42 -18.32 -14.32
CA GLN A 321 8.41 -19.36 -14.43
C GLN A 321 8.44 -20.25 -13.20
N LEU A 322 7.28 -20.62 -12.70
CA LEU A 322 7.10 -21.51 -11.57
C LEU A 322 6.65 -22.89 -12.03
N THR A 323 6.64 -23.86 -11.13
CA THR A 323 5.92 -25.12 -11.35
C THR A 323 4.44 -24.82 -11.55
N ASP A 324 3.83 -25.34 -12.60
CA ASP A 324 2.44 -25.12 -12.95
C ASP A 324 1.47 -25.59 -11.84
N LEU A 325 0.28 -25.02 -11.77
CA LEU A 325 -0.80 -25.55 -10.95
C LEU A 325 -1.08 -27.01 -11.33
N SER A 326 -1.54 -27.82 -10.38
CA SER A 326 -1.86 -29.24 -10.63
C SER A 326 -2.98 -29.45 -11.64
N SER A 327 -3.82 -28.44 -11.83
CA SER A 327 -4.85 -28.39 -12.86
C SER A 327 -5.09 -26.97 -13.34
N ALA A 328 -5.63 -26.82 -14.53
CA ALA A 328 -6.02 -25.53 -15.07
C ALA A 328 -7.08 -24.85 -14.19
N LYS A 329 -6.85 -23.58 -13.85
CA LYS A 329 -7.76 -22.76 -13.01
C LYS A 329 -8.03 -21.41 -13.66
N CYS A 330 -9.26 -20.96 -13.61
CA CYS A 330 -9.64 -19.58 -13.93
C CYS A 330 -10.91 -19.19 -13.15
N ASN A 331 -11.09 -17.91 -12.87
CA ASN A 331 -12.23 -17.42 -12.09
C ASN A 331 -12.39 -18.13 -10.73
N CYS A 332 -11.29 -18.56 -10.16
CA CYS A 332 -11.15 -19.15 -8.84
C CYS A 332 -10.66 -18.09 -7.85
N ALA A 333 -10.20 -18.47 -6.67
CA ALA A 333 -9.75 -17.53 -5.65
C ALA A 333 -8.35 -17.83 -5.14
N THR A 334 -7.70 -16.79 -4.61
CA THR A 334 -6.43 -16.88 -3.89
C THR A 334 -6.57 -16.30 -2.48
N ALA A 335 -5.88 -16.88 -1.54
CA ALA A 335 -5.72 -16.36 -0.19
C ALA A 335 -4.40 -16.86 0.41
N ASN A 336 -3.87 -16.15 1.40
CA ASN A 336 -2.64 -16.50 2.07
C ASN A 336 -2.89 -17.06 3.48
N THR A 337 -2.15 -18.08 3.84
CA THR A 337 -1.79 -18.33 5.23
C THR A 337 -0.50 -17.55 5.55
N THR A 338 0.07 -17.72 6.74
CA THR A 338 1.37 -17.12 7.08
C THR A 338 2.48 -17.55 6.12
N ASN A 339 2.46 -18.81 5.67
CA ASN A 339 3.57 -19.44 4.94
C ASN A 339 3.22 -19.89 3.52
N HIS A 340 1.98 -19.74 3.10
CA HIS A 340 1.53 -20.25 1.80
C HIS A 340 0.59 -19.26 1.10
N LEU A 341 0.72 -19.20 -0.21
CA LEU A 341 -0.30 -18.63 -1.11
C LEU A 341 -1.09 -19.79 -1.71
N ILE A 342 -2.39 -19.83 -1.45
CA ILE A 342 -3.28 -20.92 -1.84
C ILE A 342 -4.15 -20.50 -3.02
N PHE A 343 -4.24 -21.40 -4.00
CA PHE A 343 -5.07 -21.29 -5.20
C PHE A 343 -6.20 -22.33 -5.12
N ALA A 344 -7.41 -21.90 -4.80
CA ALA A 344 -8.53 -22.79 -4.58
C ALA A 344 -9.71 -22.49 -5.50
N GLY A 345 -10.43 -23.53 -5.84
CA GLY A 345 -11.61 -23.48 -6.70
C GLY A 345 -11.53 -24.48 -7.84
N TRP A 346 -12.65 -24.65 -8.50
CA TRP A 346 -12.83 -25.60 -9.59
C TRP A 346 -13.20 -24.85 -10.88
N VAL A 347 -12.95 -25.50 -12.01
CA VAL A 347 -13.38 -25.00 -13.33
C VAL A 347 -14.20 -26.05 -14.01
N ASN A 348 -15.35 -25.64 -14.51
CA ASN A 348 -16.26 -26.48 -15.30
C ASN A 348 -15.52 -27.24 -16.43
N ASN A 349 -15.86 -28.50 -16.64
CA ASN A 349 -15.31 -29.43 -17.64
C ASN A 349 -13.87 -29.93 -17.42
N THR A 350 -13.29 -29.82 -16.24
CA THR A 350 -11.95 -30.36 -15.96
C THR A 350 -11.93 -31.58 -15.04
N ASN A 351 -13.04 -31.98 -14.44
CA ASN A 351 -13.15 -33.04 -13.42
C ASN A 351 -12.15 -32.93 -12.26
N SER A 352 -11.52 -31.77 -12.07
CA SER A 352 -10.42 -31.59 -11.13
C SER A 352 -10.75 -30.52 -10.10
N ASN A 353 -11.11 -30.94 -8.89
CA ASN A 353 -11.26 -30.08 -7.72
C ASN A 353 -9.95 -30.07 -6.92
N THR A 354 -8.86 -29.58 -7.52
CA THR A 354 -7.58 -29.51 -6.84
C THR A 354 -7.41 -28.15 -6.17
N THR A 355 -6.68 -28.12 -5.05
CA THR A 355 -6.21 -26.90 -4.40
C THR A 355 -4.69 -26.95 -4.35
N ASP A 356 -4.04 -25.91 -4.81
CA ASP A 356 -2.60 -25.79 -4.86
C ASP A 356 -2.11 -24.72 -3.89
N ALA A 357 -0.96 -24.93 -3.28
CA ALA A 357 -0.29 -23.98 -2.42
C ALA A 357 1.16 -23.79 -2.87
N TYR A 358 1.63 -22.56 -2.94
CA TYR A 358 3.05 -22.23 -3.04
C TYR A 358 3.54 -21.77 -1.66
N ASP A 359 4.64 -22.35 -1.21
CA ASP A 359 5.31 -21.93 0.01
C ASP A 359 6.21 -20.68 -0.21
N ASN A 360 6.88 -20.24 0.85
CA ASN A 360 7.83 -19.12 0.79
C ASN A 360 9.04 -19.37 -0.14
N SER A 361 9.34 -20.62 -0.48
CA SER A 361 10.38 -21.02 -1.43
C SER A 361 9.86 -21.14 -2.86
N LEU A 362 8.57 -20.82 -3.07
CA LEU A 362 7.84 -20.99 -4.33
C LEU A 362 7.72 -22.45 -4.78
N THR A 363 7.84 -23.39 -3.86
CA THR A 363 7.59 -24.80 -4.11
C THR A 363 6.07 -25.05 -4.09
N ARG A 364 5.56 -25.68 -5.15
CA ARG A 364 4.13 -26.00 -5.24
C ARG A 364 3.85 -27.35 -4.58
N SER A 365 2.79 -27.39 -3.79
CA SER A 365 2.16 -28.60 -3.29
C SER A 365 0.67 -28.63 -3.66
N THR A 366 0.13 -29.83 -3.87
CA THR A 366 -1.33 -30.02 -3.96
C THR A 366 -1.82 -30.43 -2.59
N ILE A 367 -2.84 -29.74 -2.11
CA ILE A 367 -3.36 -29.90 -0.75
C ILE A 367 -4.80 -30.41 -0.77
N THR A 368 -5.38 -30.71 0.38
CA THR A 368 -6.78 -31.14 0.49
C THR A 368 -7.70 -30.15 -0.22
N ALA A 369 -8.50 -30.64 -1.14
CA ALA A 369 -9.44 -29.82 -1.93
C ALA A 369 -10.57 -29.23 -1.07
N LEU A 370 -11.22 -28.17 -1.56
CA LEU A 370 -12.48 -27.69 -0.99
C LEU A 370 -13.51 -28.84 -0.97
N GLY A 371 -14.38 -28.87 0.02
CA GLY A 371 -15.40 -29.91 0.17
C GLY A 371 -16.39 -29.96 -0.98
N THR A 372 -16.65 -28.80 -1.60
CA THR A 372 -17.50 -28.68 -2.79
C THR A 372 -16.71 -27.97 -3.89
N ALA A 373 -16.66 -28.57 -5.07
CA ALA A 373 -16.06 -27.98 -6.26
C ALA A 373 -16.86 -26.76 -6.71
N ARG A 374 -16.21 -25.57 -6.75
CA ARG A 374 -16.90 -24.31 -7.10
C ARG A 374 -15.97 -23.26 -7.69
N TYR A 375 -16.52 -22.40 -8.52
CA TYR A 375 -15.85 -21.27 -9.17
C TYR A 375 -16.61 -19.95 -8.86
N TYR A 376 -16.07 -18.80 -9.23
CA TYR A 376 -16.56 -17.46 -8.84
C TYR A 376 -16.70 -17.27 -7.31
N LEU A 377 -15.86 -17.96 -6.56
CA LEU A 377 -15.71 -17.78 -5.11
C LEU A 377 -14.72 -16.65 -4.84
N ALA A 378 -14.70 -16.17 -3.60
CA ALA A 378 -13.76 -15.15 -3.15
C ALA A 378 -12.78 -15.71 -2.12
N GLY A 379 -11.57 -15.15 -2.09
CA GLY A 379 -10.53 -15.45 -1.11
C GLY A 379 -10.17 -14.23 -0.28
N ALA A 380 -9.89 -14.42 0.99
CA ALA A 380 -9.35 -13.41 1.90
C ALA A 380 -8.54 -14.07 3.01
N SER A 381 -7.62 -13.32 3.63
CA SER A 381 -6.74 -13.84 4.68
C SER A 381 -7.00 -13.14 6.00
N ILE A 382 -6.85 -13.86 7.10
CA ILE A 382 -6.85 -13.31 8.45
C ILE A 382 -5.89 -14.09 9.35
N GLY A 383 -4.86 -13.40 9.88
CA GLY A 383 -3.85 -14.08 10.69
C GLY A 383 -3.18 -15.20 9.90
N GLU A 384 -3.28 -16.42 10.42
CA GLU A 384 -2.73 -17.63 9.80
C GLU A 384 -3.70 -18.32 8.83
N TYR A 385 -4.89 -17.80 8.62
CA TYR A 385 -5.94 -18.46 7.86
C TYR A 385 -6.13 -17.86 6.47
N ALA A 386 -6.18 -18.74 5.47
CA ALA A 386 -6.64 -18.46 4.12
C ALA A 386 -8.11 -18.91 3.98
N ILE A 387 -9.04 -17.97 3.81
CA ILE A 387 -10.49 -18.23 3.79
C ILE A 387 -11.02 -18.14 2.38
N PHE A 388 -11.85 -19.12 2.00
CA PHE A 388 -12.51 -19.24 0.70
C PHE A 388 -14.01 -19.31 0.88
N ALA A 389 -14.75 -18.39 0.24
CA ALA A 389 -16.16 -18.16 0.51
C ALA A 389 -17.01 -18.14 -0.75
N GLY A 390 -18.26 -18.64 -0.65
CA GLY A 390 -19.26 -18.59 -1.71
C GLY A 390 -18.87 -19.38 -2.96
N GLY A 391 -19.29 -18.85 -4.10
CA GLY A 391 -19.07 -19.47 -5.41
C GLY A 391 -20.25 -20.32 -5.88
N LYS A 392 -20.06 -20.96 -7.02
CA LYS A 392 -21.07 -21.86 -7.60
C LYS A 392 -20.42 -23.03 -8.32
N ASP A 393 -21.17 -24.10 -8.56
CA ASP A 393 -20.93 -25.08 -9.60
C ASP A 393 -21.81 -24.80 -10.84
N ASP A 394 -22.01 -25.77 -11.69
CA ASP A 394 -22.82 -25.62 -12.89
C ASP A 394 -24.32 -25.47 -12.62
N SER A 395 -24.79 -25.92 -11.47
CA SER A 395 -26.21 -26.01 -11.12
C SER A 395 -26.58 -25.16 -9.90
N THR A 396 -25.65 -24.99 -8.95
CA THR A 396 -25.94 -24.47 -7.62
C THR A 396 -24.98 -23.35 -7.23
N SER A 397 -25.50 -22.31 -6.61
CA SER A 397 -24.71 -21.24 -5.97
C SER A 397 -24.68 -21.45 -4.47
N TYR A 398 -23.58 -21.09 -3.82
CA TYR A 398 -23.28 -21.44 -2.43
C TYR A 398 -23.03 -20.23 -1.53
N SER A 399 -23.29 -20.44 -0.24
CA SER A 399 -22.83 -19.58 0.86
C SER A 399 -21.69 -20.21 1.68
N LEU A 400 -21.19 -21.38 1.26
CA LEU A 400 -20.19 -22.17 1.97
C LEU A 400 -18.91 -21.40 2.21
N VAL A 401 -18.30 -21.58 3.39
CA VAL A 401 -17.02 -21.00 3.75
C VAL A 401 -16.10 -22.06 4.33
N GLU A 402 -14.91 -22.17 3.76
CA GLU A 402 -13.85 -23.05 4.22
C GLU A 402 -12.55 -22.27 4.33
N CYS A 403 -11.67 -22.69 5.21
CA CYS A 403 -10.34 -22.10 5.33
C CYS A 403 -9.27 -23.17 5.47
N TYR A 404 -8.03 -22.73 5.24
CA TYR A 404 -6.82 -23.49 5.57
C TYR A 404 -6.01 -22.69 6.57
N ASP A 405 -5.47 -23.38 7.57
CA ASP A 405 -4.49 -22.82 8.51
C ASP A 405 -3.06 -22.88 7.94
N SER A 406 -2.07 -22.43 8.70
CA SER A 406 -0.66 -22.44 8.28
C SER A 406 -0.06 -23.85 8.14
N ALA A 407 -0.69 -24.88 8.73
CA ALA A 407 -0.34 -26.28 8.52
C ALA A 407 -1.06 -26.90 7.31
N LEU A 408 -1.82 -26.09 6.56
CA LEU A 408 -2.65 -26.49 5.41
C LEU A 408 -3.78 -27.46 5.81
N THR A 409 -4.17 -27.48 7.08
CA THR A 409 -5.35 -28.20 7.57
C THR A 409 -6.60 -27.44 7.16
N LYS A 410 -7.55 -28.16 6.57
CA LYS A 410 -8.82 -27.57 6.14
C LYS A 410 -9.84 -27.54 7.27
N HIS A 411 -10.54 -26.41 7.41
CA HIS A 411 -11.64 -26.19 8.35
C HIS A 411 -12.88 -25.68 7.63
N THR A 412 -14.07 -26.04 8.15
CA THR A 412 -15.36 -25.49 7.68
C THR A 412 -15.79 -24.40 8.66
N LEU A 413 -16.21 -23.26 8.14
CA LEU A 413 -16.64 -22.11 8.92
C LEU A 413 -18.15 -21.91 8.82
N GLU A 414 -18.70 -20.98 9.63
CA GLU A 414 -20.05 -20.49 9.46
C GLU A 414 -20.23 -19.92 8.04
N ASN A 415 -21.32 -20.27 7.38
CA ASN A 415 -21.62 -19.83 6.02
C ASN A 415 -21.75 -18.30 5.92
N LEU A 416 -21.59 -17.73 4.73
CA LEU A 416 -21.97 -16.34 4.44
C LEU A 416 -23.45 -16.11 4.77
N SER A 417 -23.81 -14.86 5.06
CA SER A 417 -25.19 -14.44 5.32
C SER A 417 -26.14 -14.65 4.14
N ALA A 418 -25.59 -14.76 2.94
CA ALA A 418 -26.33 -15.01 1.71
C ALA A 418 -25.47 -15.80 0.71
N ILE A 419 -26.13 -16.49 -0.22
CA ILE A 419 -25.50 -17.09 -1.39
C ILE A 419 -24.86 -15.98 -2.23
N ARG A 420 -23.57 -16.16 -2.62
CA ARG A 420 -22.81 -15.16 -3.39
C ARG A 420 -21.93 -15.80 -4.44
N THR A 421 -21.91 -15.17 -5.62
CA THR A 421 -20.94 -15.44 -6.70
C THR A 421 -20.47 -14.12 -7.29
N ASN A 422 -19.38 -14.13 -8.05
CA ASN A 422 -18.83 -12.93 -8.71
C ASN A 422 -18.57 -11.78 -7.73
N PHE A 423 -17.91 -12.09 -6.64
CA PHE A 423 -17.52 -11.13 -5.60
C PHE A 423 -16.04 -11.32 -5.26
N GLN A 424 -15.50 -10.43 -4.44
CA GLN A 424 -14.11 -10.48 -4.01
C GLN A 424 -14.01 -10.35 -2.49
N GLY A 425 -12.90 -10.82 -1.97
CA GLY A 425 -12.52 -10.69 -0.58
C GLY A 425 -11.29 -9.80 -0.40
N ALA A 426 -11.09 -9.33 0.82
CA ALA A 426 -9.92 -8.57 1.22
C ALA A 426 -9.59 -8.79 2.70
N SER A 427 -8.30 -8.66 3.04
CA SER A 427 -7.81 -8.64 4.41
C SER A 427 -7.80 -7.20 4.92
N PHE A 428 -8.66 -6.88 5.88
CA PHE A 428 -8.85 -5.50 6.32
C PHE A 428 -9.20 -5.38 7.80
N ALA A 429 -8.49 -4.49 8.51
CA ALA A 429 -8.78 -4.09 9.90
C ALA A 429 -8.97 -5.28 10.87
N GLY A 430 -8.18 -6.35 10.71
CA GLY A 430 -8.28 -7.55 11.55
C GLY A 430 -9.40 -8.51 11.16
N TYR A 431 -9.90 -8.42 9.93
CA TYR A 431 -10.93 -9.30 9.38
C TYR A 431 -10.57 -9.79 7.98
N ALA A 432 -11.03 -10.98 7.64
CA ALA A 432 -11.26 -11.40 6.27
C ALA A 432 -12.66 -10.92 5.85
N VAL A 433 -12.74 -10.09 4.83
CA VAL A 433 -13.95 -9.35 4.44
C VAL A 433 -14.43 -9.84 3.08
N PHE A 434 -15.73 -10.09 2.93
CA PHE A 434 -16.37 -10.59 1.72
C PHE A 434 -17.58 -9.72 1.38
N GLY A 435 -17.55 -9.02 0.26
CA GLY A 435 -18.60 -8.06 -0.12
C GLY A 435 -18.92 -8.06 -1.61
N GLY A 436 -20.10 -7.58 -1.95
CA GLY A 436 -20.63 -7.60 -3.31
C GLY A 436 -21.17 -8.99 -3.69
N GLY A 437 -21.28 -9.24 -5.00
CA GLY A 437 -21.75 -10.51 -5.56
C GLY A 437 -23.21 -10.47 -5.99
N THR A 438 -23.62 -11.57 -6.62
CA THR A 438 -25.01 -11.78 -7.08
C THR A 438 -25.92 -12.08 -5.91
N THR A 439 -26.29 -11.06 -5.16
CA THR A 439 -27.19 -11.16 -4.01
C THR A 439 -28.14 -9.97 -3.99
N ALA A 440 -29.33 -10.16 -3.46
CA ALA A 440 -30.31 -9.09 -3.29
C ALA A 440 -29.93 -8.12 -2.16
N THR A 441 -28.97 -8.47 -1.31
CA THR A 441 -28.59 -7.68 -0.15
C THR A 441 -27.19 -7.10 -0.30
N PRO A 442 -26.96 -5.84 0.10
CA PRO A 442 -25.63 -5.21 0.03
C PRO A 442 -24.71 -5.57 1.20
N TYR A 443 -25.08 -6.51 2.06
CA TYR A 443 -24.33 -6.85 3.26
C TYR A 443 -22.94 -7.37 2.94
N ILE A 444 -22.01 -7.06 3.83
CA ILE A 444 -20.62 -7.53 3.81
C ILE A 444 -20.46 -8.50 4.98
N ASP A 445 -20.05 -9.72 4.68
CA ASP A 445 -19.66 -10.70 5.69
C ASP A 445 -18.18 -10.50 6.03
N ARG A 446 -17.84 -10.60 7.30
CA ARG A 446 -16.45 -10.52 7.76
C ARG A 446 -16.20 -11.54 8.86
N TYR A 447 -15.05 -12.19 8.79
CA TYR A 447 -14.58 -13.15 9.78
C TYR A 447 -13.42 -12.56 10.56
N ASN A 448 -13.50 -12.59 11.88
CA ASN A 448 -12.42 -12.15 12.77
C ASN A 448 -11.36 -13.23 12.96
N ALA A 449 -10.31 -12.95 13.75
CA ALA A 449 -9.22 -13.90 14.01
C ALA A 449 -9.66 -15.17 14.75
N SER A 450 -10.82 -15.17 15.40
CA SER A 450 -11.46 -16.36 16.00
C SER A 450 -12.39 -17.08 15.02
N LEU A 451 -12.34 -16.71 13.74
CA LEU A 451 -13.14 -17.26 12.65
C LEU A 451 -14.67 -17.11 12.85
N THR A 452 -15.08 -16.16 13.70
CA THR A 452 -16.49 -15.83 13.93
C THR A 452 -16.96 -14.81 12.91
N ARG A 453 -18.14 -15.08 12.32
CA ARG A 453 -18.76 -14.20 11.32
C ARG A 453 -19.51 -13.02 11.94
N ASP A 454 -19.44 -11.86 11.27
CA ASP A 454 -20.21 -10.64 11.57
C ASP A 454 -20.68 -10.02 10.23
N THR A 455 -21.92 -9.53 10.18
CA THR A 455 -22.57 -9.01 8.97
C THR A 455 -23.15 -7.60 9.15
N THR A 456 -22.65 -6.84 10.11
CA THR A 456 -23.25 -5.55 10.51
C THR A 456 -22.96 -4.37 9.56
N ILE A 457 -22.24 -4.58 8.46
CA ILE A 457 -21.87 -3.55 7.49
C ILE A 457 -22.41 -3.85 6.10
N ALA A 458 -22.55 -2.81 5.27
CA ALA A 458 -23.12 -2.94 3.93
C ALA A 458 -22.47 -1.97 2.93
N LEU A 459 -22.44 -2.38 1.66
CA LEU A 459 -22.20 -1.48 0.53
C LEU A 459 -23.37 -0.49 0.38
N SER A 460 -23.16 0.56 -0.41
CA SER A 460 -24.24 1.52 -0.74
C SER A 460 -25.38 0.90 -1.56
N SER A 461 -25.07 -0.14 -2.32
CA SER A 461 -26.02 -0.91 -3.12
C SER A 461 -25.51 -2.32 -3.37
N SER A 462 -26.42 -3.27 -3.64
CA SER A 462 -26.06 -4.60 -4.13
C SER A 462 -25.50 -4.49 -5.53
N ARG A 463 -24.30 -5.07 -5.76
CA ARG A 463 -23.67 -5.16 -7.07
C ARG A 463 -22.65 -6.29 -7.11
N SER A 464 -22.60 -7.01 -8.21
CA SER A 464 -21.59 -8.05 -8.46
C SER A 464 -20.45 -7.54 -9.32
N ASN A 465 -19.44 -8.35 -9.51
CA ASN A 465 -18.26 -8.00 -10.32
C ASN A 465 -17.53 -6.70 -9.87
N THR A 466 -17.63 -6.38 -8.58
CA THR A 466 -16.90 -5.25 -7.99
C THR A 466 -15.42 -5.58 -7.89
N ALA A 467 -14.56 -4.58 -8.16
CA ALA A 467 -13.16 -4.65 -7.76
C ALA A 467 -13.02 -4.38 -6.26
N THR A 468 -12.19 -5.16 -5.59
CA THR A 468 -11.95 -4.99 -4.15
C THR A 468 -10.46 -4.91 -3.89
N GLY A 469 -10.06 -3.99 -3.03
CA GLY A 469 -8.66 -3.81 -2.63
C GLY A 469 -8.53 -2.96 -1.37
N THR A 470 -7.31 -2.84 -0.89
CA THR A 470 -7.01 -2.02 0.29
C THR A 470 -5.94 -0.99 -0.02
N LEU A 471 -5.95 0.14 0.67
CA LEU A 471 -4.96 1.21 0.55
C LEU A 471 -4.48 1.63 1.93
N GLY A 472 -3.20 1.92 2.06
CA GLY A 472 -2.60 2.37 3.31
C GLY A 472 -2.31 1.25 4.30
N SER A 473 -1.93 1.61 5.51
CA SER A 473 -1.57 0.66 6.56
C SER A 473 -2.07 1.14 7.93
N GLY A 474 -2.11 0.24 8.90
CA GLY A 474 -2.55 0.57 10.26
C GLY A 474 -3.95 1.19 10.29
N MET A 475 -4.10 2.28 11.00
CA MET A 475 -5.38 3.00 11.14
C MET A 475 -5.78 3.80 9.89
N ASP A 476 -4.82 4.11 9.01
CA ASP A 476 -5.08 4.78 7.74
C ASP A 476 -5.48 3.81 6.64
N LYS A 477 -5.50 2.51 6.94
CA LYS A 477 -5.92 1.51 5.95
C LYS A 477 -7.36 1.76 5.52
N ARG A 478 -7.61 1.67 4.23
CA ARG A 478 -8.92 1.80 3.59
C ARG A 478 -9.23 0.53 2.84
N LEU A 479 -10.49 0.09 2.91
CA LEU A 479 -11.04 -0.98 2.09
C LEU A 479 -11.90 -0.34 1.01
N ILE A 480 -11.68 -0.71 -0.23
CA ILE A 480 -12.31 -0.10 -1.40
C ILE A 480 -13.06 -1.18 -2.17
N PHE A 481 -14.33 -0.90 -2.48
CA PHE A 481 -15.14 -1.65 -3.45
C PHE A 481 -15.52 -0.70 -4.58
N ALA A 482 -15.06 -0.98 -5.79
CA ALA A 482 -15.23 -0.08 -6.92
C ALA A 482 -15.93 -0.76 -8.10
N GLY A 483 -16.81 -0.02 -8.77
CA GLY A 483 -17.51 -0.50 -9.95
C GLY A 483 -18.55 -1.56 -9.65
N GLY A 484 -18.76 -2.46 -10.59
CA GLY A 484 -19.73 -3.56 -10.53
C GLY A 484 -20.55 -3.68 -11.79
N ASP A 485 -21.67 -4.40 -11.69
CA ASP A 485 -22.54 -4.66 -12.82
C ASP A 485 -23.01 -3.37 -13.51
N ASN A 486 -23.38 -3.50 -14.78
CA ASN A 486 -23.82 -2.41 -15.64
C ASN A 486 -22.77 -1.27 -15.75
N LYS A 487 -21.49 -1.59 -15.60
CA LYS A 487 -20.39 -0.59 -15.59
C LYS A 487 -20.66 0.51 -14.56
N SER A 488 -20.91 0.12 -13.33
CA SER A 488 -21.15 1.06 -12.23
C SER A 488 -19.93 1.97 -12.00
N THR A 489 -20.17 3.23 -11.70
CA THR A 489 -19.15 4.19 -11.25
C THR A 489 -19.00 4.24 -9.73
N VAL A 490 -19.89 3.61 -8.99
CA VAL A 490 -19.96 3.69 -7.52
C VAL A 490 -18.70 3.10 -6.89
N VAL A 491 -18.16 3.82 -5.89
CA VAL A 491 -17.06 3.37 -5.06
C VAL A 491 -17.43 3.53 -3.60
N ASP A 492 -17.44 2.43 -2.87
CA ASP A 492 -17.58 2.42 -1.42
C ASP A 492 -16.20 2.25 -0.77
N VAL A 493 -15.88 3.14 0.13
CA VAL A 493 -14.62 3.12 0.88
C VAL A 493 -14.93 3.02 2.37
N PHE A 494 -14.32 2.05 3.04
CA PHE A 494 -14.44 1.88 4.48
C PHE A 494 -13.15 2.24 5.19
N ASP A 495 -13.25 2.98 6.28
CA ASP A 495 -12.14 3.19 7.19
C ASP A 495 -11.95 1.99 8.14
N ALA A 496 -10.87 1.99 8.94
CA ALA A 496 -10.57 0.91 9.87
C ALA A 496 -11.67 0.66 10.94
N SER A 497 -12.61 1.58 11.10
CA SER A 497 -13.80 1.43 11.95
C SER A 497 -15.01 0.93 11.16
N PHE A 498 -14.83 0.58 9.89
CA PHE A 498 -15.88 0.23 8.95
C PHE A 498 -16.93 1.33 8.73
N THR A 499 -16.54 2.60 8.89
CA THR A 499 -17.38 3.71 8.47
C THR A 499 -17.22 3.90 6.96
N ARG A 500 -18.37 3.88 6.25
CA ARG A 500 -18.41 4.01 4.80
C ARG A 500 -18.40 5.46 4.35
N THR A 501 -17.65 5.75 3.30
CA THR A 501 -17.73 6.96 2.48
C THR A 501 -17.83 6.54 1.02
N SER A 502 -18.68 7.19 0.24
CA SER A 502 -18.88 6.86 -1.18
C SER A 502 -18.18 7.87 -2.07
N TYR A 503 -17.62 7.37 -3.18
CA TYR A 503 -16.95 8.11 -4.25
C TYR A 503 -17.45 7.62 -5.60
N SER A 504 -16.95 8.20 -6.69
CA SER A 504 -17.25 7.75 -8.04
C SER A 504 -15.98 7.64 -8.88
N LEU A 505 -15.93 6.62 -9.72
CA LEU A 505 -15.00 6.54 -10.84
C LEU A 505 -15.44 7.52 -11.94
N SER A 506 -14.51 7.97 -12.77
CA SER A 506 -14.85 8.78 -13.95
C SER A 506 -15.45 7.95 -15.08
N VAL A 507 -15.15 6.65 -15.12
CA VAL A 507 -15.71 5.69 -16.07
C VAL A 507 -16.22 4.48 -15.32
N GLY A 508 -17.45 4.08 -15.62
CA GLY A 508 -18.06 2.87 -15.05
C GLY A 508 -17.30 1.61 -15.42
N ARG A 509 -17.11 0.71 -14.46
CA ARG A 509 -16.29 -0.50 -14.60
C ARG A 509 -17.00 -1.74 -14.06
N THR A 510 -16.74 -2.87 -14.71
CA THR A 510 -17.13 -4.20 -14.25
C THR A 510 -15.97 -5.17 -14.40
N LYS A 511 -15.76 -6.08 -13.46
CA LYS A 511 -14.62 -7.02 -13.46
C LYS A 511 -13.26 -6.31 -13.53
N ALA A 512 -13.15 -5.17 -12.90
CA ALA A 512 -11.89 -4.47 -12.68
C ALA A 512 -11.11 -5.11 -11.54
N THR A 513 -9.85 -4.73 -11.40
CA THR A 513 -9.01 -5.11 -10.25
C THR A 513 -8.43 -3.88 -9.56
N ILE A 514 -8.18 -4.00 -8.25
CA ILE A 514 -7.54 -2.94 -7.46
C ILE A 514 -6.21 -3.46 -6.93
N VAL A 515 -5.15 -2.70 -7.17
CA VAL A 515 -3.81 -2.97 -6.62
C VAL A 515 -3.25 -1.69 -5.99
N SER A 516 -2.64 -1.82 -4.83
CA SER A 516 -2.05 -0.68 -4.12
C SER A 516 -0.55 -0.57 -4.36
N VAL A 517 -0.07 0.66 -4.50
CA VAL A 517 1.35 1.01 -4.55
C VAL A 517 1.58 2.35 -3.84
N GLY A 518 2.47 2.38 -2.86
CA GLY A 518 2.70 3.58 -2.07
C GLY A 518 1.41 4.11 -1.42
N ASN A 519 1.07 5.35 -1.70
CA ASN A 519 -0.15 6.01 -1.23
C ASN A 519 -1.34 5.89 -2.19
N TYR A 520 -1.23 5.03 -3.22
CA TYR A 520 -2.23 4.93 -4.27
C TYR A 520 -2.90 3.56 -4.31
N ALA A 521 -4.20 3.54 -4.54
CA ALA A 521 -4.97 2.38 -4.98
C ALA A 521 -5.35 2.57 -6.45
N LEU A 522 -4.83 1.70 -7.29
CA LEU A 522 -4.98 1.73 -8.74
C LEU A 522 -6.12 0.81 -9.15
N VAL A 523 -7.10 1.34 -9.87
CA VAL A 523 -8.25 0.60 -10.42
C VAL A 523 -8.02 0.39 -11.91
N ALA A 524 -7.77 -0.84 -12.30
CA ALA A 524 -7.40 -1.20 -13.67
C ALA A 524 -8.40 -2.15 -14.32
N GLY A 525 -8.52 -2.10 -15.65
CA GLY A 525 -9.43 -2.94 -16.42
C GLY A 525 -10.89 -2.58 -16.24
N GLY A 526 -11.78 -3.54 -16.40
CA GLY A 526 -13.23 -3.38 -16.19
C GLY A 526 -13.93 -2.53 -17.23
N GLY A 527 -13.46 -2.54 -18.47
CA GLY A 527 -14.02 -1.76 -19.56
C GLY A 527 -13.25 -0.47 -19.87
N SER A 528 -12.01 -0.36 -19.45
CA SER A 528 -11.13 0.78 -19.76
C SER A 528 -9.67 0.35 -19.89
N LEU A 529 -8.95 1.00 -20.79
CA LEU A 529 -7.49 0.90 -20.89
C LEU A 529 -6.77 1.76 -19.85
N TYR A 530 -7.40 2.84 -19.40
CA TYR A 530 -6.80 3.75 -18.44
C TYR A 530 -6.95 3.23 -17.02
N VAL A 531 -5.92 3.44 -16.22
CA VAL A 531 -5.93 3.17 -14.78
C VAL A 531 -6.41 4.42 -14.07
N GLU A 532 -7.43 4.30 -13.23
CA GLU A 532 -7.84 5.35 -12.30
C GLU A 532 -7.22 5.07 -10.93
N TYR A 533 -7.03 6.10 -10.13
CA TYR A 533 -6.44 5.92 -8.82
C TYR A 533 -7.13 6.75 -7.74
N PHE A 534 -7.07 6.21 -6.54
CA PHE A 534 -7.38 6.90 -5.29
C PHE A 534 -6.08 7.14 -4.55
N GLU A 535 -5.95 8.30 -3.93
CA GLU A 535 -4.75 8.71 -3.21
C GLU A 535 -5.07 8.92 -1.73
N LEU A 536 -4.18 8.46 -0.87
CA LEU A 536 -4.21 8.69 0.56
C LEU A 536 -3.39 9.95 0.87
N LYS A 537 -4.08 11.08 1.08
CA LYS A 537 -3.47 12.38 1.38
C LYS A 537 -3.54 12.73 2.86
N ASN A 538 -2.56 13.45 3.35
CA ASN A 538 -2.67 14.10 4.65
C ASN A 538 -3.81 15.13 4.59
N GLN A 539 -4.61 15.23 5.64
CA GLN A 539 -5.58 16.33 5.72
C GLN A 539 -4.80 17.64 5.89
N SER A 540 -5.02 18.55 4.97
CA SER A 540 -4.51 19.93 5.04
C SER A 540 -5.16 20.71 6.17
#